data_21eb9ef16a88aaf25cfd491f075c99bf
#
_entry.id   21eb9ef16a88aaf25cfd491f075c99bf
#
_cell.length_a   1.000
_cell.length_b   1.000
_cell.length_c   1.000
_cell.angle_alpha   90.00
_cell.angle_beta   90.00
_cell.angle_gamma   90.00
#
_symmetry.space_group_name_H-M   'P 1'
#
loop_
_entity.id
_entity.type
_entity.pdbx_description
1 polymer ?
#
loop_
_entity_poly.entity_id
_entity_poly.type
_entity_poly.pdbx_seq_one_letter_code
_entity_poly.pdbx_strand_id
1 'polypeptide(L)'
;DEAAHFADLGVTFGTPTVDLDKLRAHKSKVVGKLTGGLTGMAKARKVETLRGYGNFLDPHHVEVELTTGDGQDKSGEKKIVRFEKCIIAAGSQAVHLPFIPDDPRIVDSTGALELRFIPKRLLVIGGGIIGLEMATVYSTLGTRIEVVEMLDALMQGPDRDLVKVWEKMNAGRFDQIMLKTKTVAVEAKPEGLLVTFEGDNAPAEPQLYDMILQSAGRSPNGKKIAAEKAGIAVGDRGFIAVDRQMRTNVPHIFAIGDLVGQPMLAHKAVHEGHVAAEAAAGQKSFFDAKVIPGVAYTDPEVAWAGLTEAEAKAQGIKVSVGKFPWAASGRAIANGRDEGFTKLIFDEDSHRIVGGGIVGTHAGDLISEVALAIEMGCDPADIGLTIHPHPTLGESVGMAAEVFEGVCTDLPPMRKKK
;
A
#
# COMPACT_ATOMS: atom_id res chain seq x y z
N ASP A 1 15.45 12.42 -8.92
CA ASP A 1 15.66 13.23 -7.70
C ASP A 1 17.09 13.09 -7.19
N GLU A 2 17.60 11.87 -6.88
CA GLU A 2 18.95 11.66 -6.35
C GLU A 2 20.06 12.27 -7.22
N ALA A 3 20.02 12.07 -8.56
CA ALA A 3 21.01 12.64 -9.48
C ALA A 3 21.07 14.19 -9.43
N ALA A 4 19.94 14.85 -9.17
CA ALA A 4 19.91 16.30 -8.99
C ALA A 4 20.52 16.72 -7.66
N HIS A 5 20.25 15.95 -6.59
CA HIS A 5 20.82 16.19 -5.25
C HIS A 5 22.34 16.05 -5.23
N PHE A 6 22.92 15.15 -6.03
CA PHE A 6 24.38 15.00 -6.13
C PHE A 6 25.14 16.26 -6.53
N ALA A 7 24.46 17.23 -7.17
CA ALA A 7 25.11 18.51 -7.51
C ALA A 7 25.60 19.26 -6.26
N ASP A 8 24.83 19.22 -5.17
CA ASP A 8 25.19 19.82 -3.88
C ASP A 8 26.39 19.12 -3.22
N LEU A 9 26.62 17.85 -3.59
CA LEU A 9 27.76 17.04 -3.13
C LEU A 9 28.98 17.14 -4.06
N GLY A 10 28.94 18.03 -5.07
CA GLY A 10 30.03 18.28 -6.01
C GLY A 10 30.06 17.35 -7.23
N VAL A 11 29.02 16.56 -7.48
CA VAL A 11 28.90 15.71 -8.68
C VAL A 11 27.71 16.17 -9.51
N THR A 12 27.97 16.82 -10.63
CA THR A 12 26.91 17.36 -11.51
C THR A 12 26.62 16.43 -12.66
N PHE A 13 25.36 16.01 -12.76
CA PHE A 13 24.81 15.34 -13.94
C PHE A 13 24.15 16.39 -14.86
N GLY A 14 24.09 16.13 -16.16
CA GLY A 14 23.24 16.91 -17.06
C GLY A 14 21.76 16.69 -16.77
N THR A 15 20.90 17.53 -17.35
CA THR A 15 19.45 17.33 -17.24
C THR A 15 19.05 15.94 -17.74
N PRO A 16 18.40 15.10 -16.94
CA PRO A 16 18.00 13.77 -17.37
C PRO A 16 17.05 13.83 -18.57
N THR A 17 17.30 13.01 -19.57
CA THR A 17 16.36 12.79 -20.67
C THR A 17 15.62 11.49 -20.45
N VAL A 18 14.30 11.55 -20.37
CA VAL A 18 13.45 10.37 -20.17
C VAL A 18 13.04 9.78 -21.51
N ASP A 19 13.47 8.55 -21.77
CA ASP A 19 12.97 7.71 -22.86
C ASP A 19 11.86 6.80 -22.32
N LEU A 20 10.62 7.19 -22.56
CA LEU A 20 9.45 6.51 -21.99
C LEU A 20 9.29 5.08 -22.54
N ASP A 21 9.70 4.82 -23.78
CA ASP A 21 9.63 3.48 -24.37
C ASP A 21 10.61 2.53 -23.69
N LYS A 22 11.84 2.99 -23.42
CA LYS A 22 12.81 2.20 -22.65
C LYS A 22 12.37 1.97 -21.21
N LEU A 23 11.75 2.97 -20.58
CA LEU A 23 11.22 2.83 -19.22
C LEU A 23 10.11 1.78 -19.18
N ARG A 24 9.16 1.83 -20.13
CA ARG A 24 8.11 0.81 -20.27
C ARG A 24 8.68 -0.58 -20.56
N ALA A 25 9.67 -0.68 -21.45
CA ALA A 25 10.33 -1.94 -21.77
C ALA A 25 11.04 -2.53 -20.54
N HIS A 26 11.70 -1.69 -19.73
CA HIS A 26 12.32 -2.12 -18.48
C HIS A 26 11.26 -2.65 -17.50
N LYS A 27 10.18 -1.90 -17.27
CA LYS A 27 9.05 -2.35 -16.43
C LYS A 27 8.50 -3.70 -16.91
N SER A 28 8.24 -3.83 -18.21
CA SER A 28 7.71 -5.08 -18.79
C SER A 28 8.68 -6.26 -18.61
N LYS A 29 9.98 -6.02 -18.70
CA LYS A 29 11.01 -7.03 -18.44
C LYS A 29 11.00 -7.48 -16.99
N VAL A 30 10.87 -6.55 -16.03
CA VAL A 30 10.77 -6.87 -14.59
C VAL A 30 9.53 -7.69 -14.30
N VAL A 31 8.36 -7.22 -14.76
CA VAL A 31 7.07 -7.94 -14.60
C VAL A 31 7.15 -9.33 -15.24
N GLY A 32 7.66 -9.43 -16.47
CA GLY A 32 7.81 -10.70 -17.17
C GLY A 32 8.75 -11.69 -16.47
N LYS A 33 9.82 -11.21 -15.82
CA LYS A 33 10.71 -12.04 -15.00
C LYS A 33 9.98 -12.61 -13.78
N LEU A 34 9.21 -11.77 -13.07
CA LEU A 34 8.48 -12.17 -11.87
C LEU A 34 7.35 -13.15 -12.20
N THR A 35 6.50 -12.81 -13.17
CA THR A 35 5.36 -13.67 -13.59
C THR A 35 5.84 -14.97 -14.25
N GLY A 36 6.93 -14.90 -15.02
CA GLY A 36 7.57 -16.10 -15.58
C GLY A 36 8.10 -17.05 -14.51
N GLY A 37 8.64 -16.51 -13.40
CA GLY A 37 9.01 -17.30 -12.22
C GLY A 37 7.82 -18.05 -11.62
N LEU A 38 6.69 -17.39 -11.45
CA LEU A 38 5.45 -18.02 -10.97
C LEU A 38 4.96 -19.12 -11.90
N THR A 39 4.97 -18.88 -13.21
CA THR A 39 4.63 -19.88 -14.22
C THR A 39 5.54 -21.10 -14.14
N GLY A 40 6.85 -20.89 -13.99
CA GLY A 40 7.84 -21.96 -13.80
C GLY A 40 7.59 -22.78 -12.53
N MET A 41 7.25 -22.11 -11.43
CA MET A 41 6.93 -22.78 -10.16
C MET A 41 5.63 -23.60 -10.26
N ALA A 42 4.59 -23.09 -10.91
CA ALA A 42 3.36 -23.83 -11.13
C ALA A 42 3.63 -25.11 -11.96
N LYS A 43 4.37 -24.97 -13.06
CA LYS A 43 4.77 -26.11 -13.90
C LYS A 43 5.58 -27.16 -13.13
N ALA A 44 6.58 -26.73 -12.34
CA ALA A 44 7.43 -27.65 -11.53
C ALA A 44 6.59 -28.41 -10.48
N ARG A 45 5.53 -27.81 -9.97
CA ARG A 45 4.58 -28.42 -9.02
C ARG A 45 3.41 -29.16 -9.69
N LYS A 46 3.42 -29.25 -11.03
CA LYS A 46 2.36 -29.90 -11.82
C LYS A 46 0.97 -29.28 -11.56
N VAL A 47 0.93 -27.98 -11.34
CA VAL A 47 -0.32 -27.22 -11.22
C VAL A 47 -0.83 -26.90 -12.62
N GLU A 48 -2.06 -27.34 -12.95
CA GLU A 48 -2.73 -26.94 -14.17
C GLU A 48 -3.23 -25.49 -14.04
N THR A 49 -3.01 -24.69 -15.07
CA THR A 49 -3.41 -23.28 -15.10
C THR A 49 -4.42 -23.08 -16.20
N LEU A 50 -5.59 -22.53 -15.86
CA LEU A 50 -6.60 -22.05 -16.79
C LEU A 50 -6.67 -20.53 -16.71
N ARG A 51 -6.59 -19.85 -17.86
CA ARG A 51 -6.69 -18.41 -17.94
C ARG A 51 -8.06 -17.99 -18.43
N GLY A 52 -8.78 -17.21 -17.62
CA GLY A 52 -10.12 -16.76 -17.96
C GLY A 52 -10.88 -16.22 -16.75
N TYR A 53 -12.15 -15.93 -16.96
CA TYR A 53 -13.07 -15.43 -15.93
C TYR A 53 -13.83 -16.58 -15.30
N GLY A 54 -13.58 -16.85 -14.03
CA GLY A 54 -14.21 -17.92 -13.27
C GLY A 54 -15.48 -17.47 -12.55
N ASN A 55 -16.56 -18.24 -12.71
CA ASN A 55 -17.83 -18.06 -11.99
C ASN A 55 -18.30 -19.39 -11.41
N PHE A 56 -18.79 -19.38 -10.17
CA PHE A 56 -19.38 -20.58 -9.59
C PHE A 56 -20.66 -20.99 -10.36
N LEU A 57 -20.82 -22.28 -10.60
CA LEU A 57 -22.05 -22.88 -11.07
C LEU A 57 -22.85 -23.50 -9.92
N ASP A 58 -22.13 -24.10 -8.97
CA ASP A 58 -22.64 -24.74 -7.77
C ASP A 58 -21.49 -24.87 -6.74
N PRO A 59 -21.71 -25.51 -5.55
CA PRO A 59 -20.65 -25.65 -4.52
C PRO A 59 -19.42 -26.44 -4.94
N HIS A 60 -19.41 -27.11 -6.08
CA HIS A 60 -18.32 -27.98 -6.54
C HIS A 60 -17.83 -27.71 -7.96
N HIS A 61 -18.44 -26.75 -8.68
CA HIS A 61 -18.09 -26.46 -10.06
C HIS A 61 -17.89 -24.97 -10.31
N VAL A 62 -16.81 -24.64 -11.03
CA VAL A 62 -16.52 -23.31 -11.57
C VAL A 62 -16.51 -23.38 -13.09
N GLU A 63 -17.28 -22.53 -13.74
CA GLU A 63 -17.18 -22.26 -15.17
C GLU A 63 -16.10 -21.21 -15.40
N VAL A 64 -15.15 -21.48 -16.26
CA VAL A 64 -14.10 -20.55 -16.66
C VAL A 64 -14.33 -20.19 -18.15
N GLU A 65 -14.70 -18.93 -18.40
CA GLU A 65 -14.74 -18.38 -19.75
C GLU A 65 -13.31 -17.97 -20.11
N LEU A 66 -12.69 -18.69 -21.06
CA LEU A 66 -11.31 -18.52 -21.42
C LEU A 66 -11.05 -17.16 -22.07
N THR A 67 -9.85 -16.64 -21.90
CA THR A 67 -9.39 -15.41 -22.57
C THR A 67 -8.38 -15.70 -23.67
N THR A 68 -8.26 -14.79 -24.64
CA THR A 68 -7.35 -14.93 -25.77
C THR A 68 -5.95 -14.43 -25.42
N GLY A 69 -4.94 -15.23 -25.76
CA GLY A 69 -3.52 -14.88 -25.61
C GLY A 69 -3.17 -14.45 -24.18
N ASP A 70 -2.48 -13.33 -24.06
CA ASP A 70 -2.15 -12.67 -22.78
C ASP A 70 -3.19 -11.61 -22.37
N GLY A 71 -4.20 -11.42 -23.21
CA GLY A 71 -5.25 -10.42 -23.00
C GLY A 71 -6.31 -10.84 -21.98
N GLN A 72 -7.23 -9.93 -21.77
CA GLN A 72 -8.43 -10.15 -20.95
C GLN A 72 -9.69 -10.30 -21.80
N ASP A 73 -9.54 -10.34 -23.13
CA ASP A 73 -10.65 -10.47 -24.06
C ASP A 73 -11.20 -11.90 -24.02
N LYS A 74 -12.50 -12.01 -23.82
CA LYS A 74 -13.19 -13.29 -23.73
C LYS A 74 -13.20 -13.97 -25.08
N SER A 75 -12.83 -15.25 -25.13
CA SER A 75 -12.83 -16.07 -26.34
C SER A 75 -14.19 -16.64 -26.70
N GLY A 76 -15.13 -16.66 -25.75
CA GLY A 76 -16.39 -17.37 -25.83
C GLY A 76 -16.31 -18.88 -25.52
N GLU A 77 -15.09 -19.44 -25.46
CA GLU A 77 -14.90 -20.83 -25.04
C GLU A 77 -15.02 -20.94 -23.50
N LYS A 78 -15.75 -21.96 -23.04
CA LYS A 78 -15.98 -22.19 -21.61
C LYS A 78 -15.51 -23.57 -21.22
N LYS A 79 -14.85 -23.63 -20.03
CA LYS A 79 -14.48 -24.89 -19.38
C LYS A 79 -15.11 -24.98 -18.01
N ILE A 80 -15.59 -26.17 -17.66
CA ILE A 80 -16.10 -26.46 -16.31
C ILE A 80 -15.02 -27.20 -15.54
N VAL A 81 -14.67 -26.67 -14.37
CA VAL A 81 -13.71 -27.28 -13.45
C VAL A 81 -14.48 -27.77 -12.23
N ARG A 82 -14.43 -29.07 -11.99
CA ARG A 82 -14.92 -29.69 -10.75
C ARG A 82 -13.82 -29.61 -9.70
N PHE A 83 -14.18 -29.29 -8.47
CA PHE A 83 -13.26 -29.26 -7.33
C PHE A 83 -13.85 -29.94 -6.10
N GLU A 84 -12.98 -30.49 -5.25
CA GLU A 84 -13.33 -30.98 -3.92
C GLU A 84 -13.15 -29.89 -2.87
N LYS A 85 -12.14 -29.04 -3.06
CA LYS A 85 -11.86 -27.86 -2.23
C LYS A 85 -11.45 -26.69 -3.11
N CYS A 86 -11.82 -25.48 -2.71
CA CYS A 86 -11.55 -24.27 -3.47
C CYS A 86 -11.00 -23.17 -2.54
N ILE A 87 -10.01 -22.42 -3.02
CA ILE A 87 -9.53 -21.20 -2.39
C ILE A 87 -9.82 -20.04 -3.32
N ILE A 88 -10.66 -19.10 -2.89
CA ILE A 88 -11.02 -17.90 -3.65
C ILE A 88 -9.98 -16.82 -3.37
N ALA A 89 -9.27 -16.39 -4.40
CA ALA A 89 -8.27 -15.32 -4.34
C ALA A 89 -8.55 -14.25 -5.41
N ALA A 90 -9.82 -13.88 -5.58
CA ALA A 90 -10.29 -13.01 -6.68
C ALA A 90 -9.96 -11.51 -6.49
N GLY A 91 -9.34 -11.14 -5.36
CA GLY A 91 -8.81 -9.81 -5.12
C GLY A 91 -9.84 -8.68 -5.08
N SER A 92 -9.41 -7.50 -5.48
CA SER A 92 -10.21 -6.28 -5.54
C SER A 92 -9.98 -5.53 -6.83
N GLN A 93 -10.79 -4.51 -7.09
CA GLN A 93 -10.65 -3.60 -8.21
C GLN A 93 -10.66 -2.15 -7.73
N ALA A 94 -10.13 -1.24 -8.54
CA ALA A 94 -10.26 0.19 -8.32
C ALA A 94 -11.74 0.60 -8.31
N VAL A 95 -12.09 1.55 -7.45
CA VAL A 95 -13.41 2.17 -7.45
C VAL A 95 -13.49 3.16 -8.59
N HIS A 96 -14.49 3.02 -9.46
CA HIS A 96 -14.83 4.00 -10.49
C HIS A 96 -15.97 4.89 -10.00
N LEU A 97 -15.76 6.19 -10.03
CA LEU A 97 -16.77 7.16 -9.62
C LEU A 97 -17.82 7.30 -10.74
N PRO A 98 -19.11 7.13 -10.44
CA PRO A 98 -20.14 6.96 -11.48
C PRO A 98 -20.42 8.22 -12.32
N PHE A 99 -20.02 9.39 -11.85
CA PHE A 99 -20.17 10.66 -12.55
C PHE A 99 -18.99 11.01 -13.47
N ILE A 100 -17.92 10.21 -13.46
CA ILE A 100 -16.74 10.42 -14.31
C ILE A 100 -16.98 9.71 -15.65
N PRO A 101 -16.80 10.41 -16.79
CA PRO A 101 -17.00 9.82 -18.12
C PRO A 101 -15.96 8.77 -18.45
N ASP A 102 -16.28 7.89 -19.39
CA ASP A 102 -15.32 6.98 -19.99
C ASP A 102 -14.48 7.73 -21.04
N ASP A 103 -13.21 7.97 -20.71
CA ASP A 103 -12.26 8.67 -21.56
C ASP A 103 -10.85 8.06 -21.32
N PRO A 104 -10.05 7.81 -22.37
CA PRO A 104 -8.74 7.14 -22.23
C PRO A 104 -7.70 7.96 -21.43
N ARG A 105 -7.95 9.24 -21.16
CA ARG A 105 -7.14 10.11 -20.30
C ARG A 105 -7.51 9.99 -18.82
N ILE A 106 -8.59 9.27 -18.51
CA ILE A 106 -9.02 8.99 -17.14
C ILE A 106 -8.63 7.55 -16.82
N VAL A 107 -7.73 7.37 -15.87
CA VAL A 107 -7.15 6.07 -15.54
C VAL A 107 -7.31 5.74 -14.06
N ASP A 108 -7.29 4.47 -13.75
CA ASP A 108 -7.03 3.95 -12.41
C ASP A 108 -5.52 3.67 -12.23
N SER A 109 -5.15 3.05 -11.12
CA SER A 109 -3.75 2.70 -10.84
C SER A 109 -3.14 1.77 -11.89
N THR A 110 -3.94 0.87 -12.49
CA THR A 110 -3.48 -0.03 -13.56
C THR A 110 -3.12 0.77 -14.81
N GLY A 111 -4.02 1.65 -15.24
CA GLY A 111 -3.78 2.51 -16.40
C GLY A 111 -2.65 3.52 -16.17
N ALA A 112 -2.49 4.03 -14.94
CA ALA A 112 -1.37 4.91 -14.59
C ALA A 112 -0.02 4.20 -14.71
N LEU A 113 0.06 2.93 -14.31
CA LEU A 113 1.28 2.11 -14.43
C LEU A 113 1.65 1.76 -15.88
N GLU A 114 0.75 1.93 -16.84
CA GLU A 114 1.08 1.74 -18.25
C GLU A 114 2.03 2.81 -18.78
N LEU A 115 2.06 4.00 -18.16
CA LEU A 115 2.93 5.13 -18.55
C LEU A 115 2.81 5.46 -20.06
N ARG A 116 1.57 5.61 -20.55
CA ARG A 116 1.31 5.85 -21.99
C ARG A 116 1.94 7.14 -22.49
N PHE A 117 1.90 8.19 -21.69
CA PHE A 117 2.52 9.50 -21.93
C PHE A 117 2.78 10.21 -20.61
N ILE A 118 3.55 11.29 -20.65
CA ILE A 118 3.78 12.18 -19.51
C ILE A 118 2.84 13.38 -19.66
N PRO A 119 1.74 13.48 -18.88
CA PRO A 119 0.83 14.61 -18.94
C PRO A 119 1.51 15.88 -18.41
N LYS A 120 1.13 17.06 -18.89
CA LYS A 120 1.61 18.33 -18.33
C LYS A 120 0.99 18.61 -16.97
N ARG A 121 -0.35 18.36 -16.83
CA ARG A 121 -1.10 18.48 -15.60
C ARG A 121 -1.88 17.19 -15.31
N LEU A 122 -1.69 16.63 -14.14
CA LEU A 122 -2.39 15.44 -13.66
C LEU A 122 -3.19 15.80 -12.40
N LEU A 123 -4.48 15.48 -12.41
CA LEU A 123 -5.30 15.46 -11.20
C LEU A 123 -5.29 14.05 -10.60
N VAL A 124 -4.95 13.94 -9.33
CA VAL A 124 -5.08 12.71 -8.53
C VAL A 124 -6.32 12.83 -7.64
N ILE A 125 -7.34 12.01 -7.88
CA ILE A 125 -8.56 11.94 -7.07
C ILE A 125 -8.37 10.85 -6.00
N GLY A 126 -8.21 11.29 -4.75
CA GLY A 126 -7.92 10.47 -3.59
C GLY A 126 -6.49 10.59 -3.09
N GLY A 127 -6.34 11.14 -1.89
CA GLY A 127 -5.06 11.35 -1.19
C GLY A 127 -4.58 10.13 -0.38
N GLY A 128 -5.04 8.93 -0.76
CA GLY A 128 -4.56 7.67 -0.21
C GLY A 128 -3.19 7.26 -0.76
N ILE A 129 -2.65 6.14 -0.24
CA ILE A 129 -1.29 5.65 -0.57
C ILE A 129 -1.09 5.51 -2.08
N ILE A 130 -1.97 4.80 -2.79
CA ILE A 130 -1.85 4.53 -4.23
C ILE A 130 -1.79 5.84 -5.04
N GLY A 131 -2.67 6.79 -4.73
CA GLY A 131 -2.69 8.10 -5.40
C GLY A 131 -1.38 8.86 -5.23
N LEU A 132 -0.84 8.87 -4.02
CA LEU A 132 0.39 9.60 -3.70
C LEU A 132 1.64 8.91 -4.23
N GLU A 133 1.68 7.58 -4.30
CA GLU A 133 2.74 6.82 -4.97
C GLU A 133 2.81 7.15 -6.47
N MET A 134 1.67 7.12 -7.15
CA MET A 134 1.60 7.50 -8.56
C MET A 134 1.91 8.98 -8.78
N ALA A 135 1.43 9.87 -7.90
CA ALA A 135 1.79 11.28 -7.91
C ALA A 135 3.30 11.49 -7.81
N THR A 136 3.98 10.73 -6.95
CA THR A 136 5.45 10.77 -6.81
C THR A 136 6.13 10.37 -8.12
N VAL A 137 5.68 9.28 -8.75
CA VAL A 137 6.24 8.82 -10.04
C VAL A 137 6.07 9.89 -11.13
N TYR A 138 4.85 10.38 -11.35
CA TYR A 138 4.57 11.33 -12.42
C TYR A 138 5.22 12.69 -12.19
N SER A 139 5.28 13.16 -10.93
CA SER A 139 5.99 14.42 -10.61
C SER A 139 7.50 14.31 -10.91
N THR A 140 8.11 13.16 -10.61
CA THR A 140 9.52 12.89 -10.92
C THR A 140 9.77 12.85 -12.45
N LEU A 141 8.76 12.46 -13.23
CA LEU A 141 8.79 12.51 -14.70
C LEU A 141 8.52 13.90 -15.27
N GLY A 142 8.25 14.91 -14.44
CA GLY A 142 8.06 16.31 -14.83
C GLY A 142 6.60 16.76 -14.97
N THR A 143 5.64 15.96 -14.54
CA THR A 143 4.22 16.32 -14.51
C THR A 143 3.91 17.26 -13.36
N ARG A 144 3.11 18.30 -13.58
CA ARG A 144 2.51 19.11 -12.54
C ARG A 144 1.34 18.37 -11.92
N ILE A 145 1.34 18.22 -10.60
CA ILE A 145 0.38 17.39 -9.86
C ILE A 145 -0.51 18.22 -8.98
N GLU A 146 -1.80 17.94 -9.06
CA GLU A 146 -2.79 18.40 -8.07
C GLU A 146 -3.49 17.18 -7.45
N VAL A 147 -3.70 17.23 -6.15
CA VAL A 147 -4.36 16.15 -5.38
C VAL A 147 -5.63 16.68 -4.77
N VAL A 148 -6.74 15.97 -4.95
CA VAL A 148 -8.01 16.26 -4.27
C VAL A 148 -8.37 15.13 -3.32
N GLU A 149 -8.66 15.48 -2.06
CA GLU A 149 -9.03 14.55 -0.99
C GLU A 149 -10.26 15.09 -0.23
N MET A 150 -11.27 14.23 -0.08
CA MET A 150 -12.52 14.57 0.63
C MET A 150 -12.32 14.70 2.13
N LEU A 151 -11.36 13.96 2.68
CA LEU A 151 -11.05 13.99 4.11
C LEU A 151 -10.14 15.17 4.45
N ASP A 152 -9.91 15.36 5.72
CA ASP A 152 -9.12 16.47 6.27
C ASP A 152 -7.61 16.20 6.30
N ALA A 153 -7.18 15.00 5.86
CA ALA A 153 -5.78 14.60 5.83
C ALA A 153 -5.48 13.57 4.74
N LEU A 154 -4.23 13.52 4.31
CA LEU A 154 -3.70 12.48 3.42
C LEU A 154 -3.32 11.21 4.22
N MET A 155 -3.15 10.07 3.56
CA MET A 155 -2.64 8.81 4.14
C MET A 155 -3.28 8.47 5.50
N GLN A 156 -4.53 8.04 5.52
CA GLN A 156 -5.29 7.83 6.77
C GLN A 156 -4.74 6.72 7.69
N GLY A 157 -3.90 5.81 7.21
CA GLY A 157 -3.42 4.66 7.96
C GLY A 157 -2.40 4.99 9.05
N PRO A 158 -1.25 5.62 8.73
CA PRO A 158 -0.18 5.89 9.69
C PRO A 158 -0.48 7.07 10.62
N ASP A 159 0.25 7.16 11.73
CA ASP A 159 0.18 8.30 12.65
C ASP A 159 0.49 9.61 11.93
N ARG A 160 -0.21 10.67 12.34
CA ARG A 160 -0.15 12.00 11.68
C ARG A 160 1.24 12.65 11.72
N ASP A 161 2.06 12.36 12.70
CA ASP A 161 3.41 12.91 12.80
C ASP A 161 4.35 12.34 11.70
N LEU A 162 4.17 11.07 11.32
CA LEU A 162 4.86 10.47 10.17
C LEU A 162 4.45 11.16 8.86
N VAL A 163 3.16 11.32 8.66
CA VAL A 163 2.61 11.96 7.44
C VAL A 163 3.03 13.42 7.32
N LYS A 164 3.14 14.15 8.43
CA LYS A 164 3.62 15.54 8.44
C LYS A 164 5.04 15.69 7.92
N VAL A 165 5.93 14.74 8.16
CA VAL A 165 7.29 14.76 7.57
C VAL A 165 7.17 14.62 6.06
N TRP A 166 6.38 13.66 5.59
CA TRP A 166 6.12 13.46 4.17
C TRP A 166 5.52 14.73 3.53
N GLU A 167 4.50 15.31 4.14
CA GLU A 167 3.85 16.55 3.66
C GLU A 167 4.86 17.71 3.53
N LYS A 168 5.71 17.88 4.54
CA LYS A 168 6.75 18.93 4.54
C LYS A 168 7.74 18.74 3.40
N MET A 169 8.22 17.50 3.19
CA MET A 169 9.17 17.18 2.12
C MET A 169 8.56 17.36 0.73
N ASN A 170 7.27 17.08 0.58
CA ASN A 170 6.58 17.15 -0.70
C ASN A 170 5.81 18.47 -0.93
N ALA A 171 5.91 19.45 -0.03
CA ALA A 171 5.19 20.71 -0.15
C ALA A 171 5.49 21.49 -1.45
N GLY A 172 6.70 21.34 -2.00
CA GLY A 172 7.10 21.95 -3.27
C GLY A 172 6.95 21.02 -4.49
N ARG A 173 6.57 19.76 -4.29
CA ARG A 173 6.45 18.77 -5.36
C ARG A 173 5.11 18.86 -6.09
N PHE A 174 4.05 19.21 -5.37
CA PHE A 174 2.69 19.31 -5.89
C PHE A 174 2.26 20.75 -6.01
N ASP A 175 1.55 21.09 -7.08
CA ASP A 175 1.03 22.46 -7.30
C ASP A 175 -0.02 22.81 -6.24
N GLN A 176 -0.90 21.84 -5.92
CA GLN A 176 -1.94 22.01 -4.92
C GLN A 176 -2.37 20.67 -4.30
N ILE A 177 -2.66 20.70 -3.00
CA ILE A 177 -3.35 19.62 -2.27
C ILE A 177 -4.65 20.21 -1.72
N MET A 178 -5.79 19.74 -2.23
CA MET A 178 -7.13 20.19 -1.89
C MET A 178 -7.76 19.20 -0.90
N LEU A 179 -7.53 19.39 0.39
CA LEU A 179 -8.22 18.62 1.46
C LEU A 179 -9.66 19.15 1.64
N LYS A 180 -10.54 18.31 2.24
CA LYS A 180 -11.97 18.60 2.44
C LYS A 180 -12.65 19.08 1.17
N THR A 181 -12.24 18.52 0.05
CA THR A 181 -12.67 18.90 -1.29
C THR A 181 -13.02 17.67 -2.09
N LYS A 182 -14.13 17.67 -2.77
CA LYS A 182 -14.60 16.59 -3.63
C LYS A 182 -14.68 17.03 -5.09
N THR A 183 -14.39 16.11 -5.99
CA THR A 183 -14.73 16.24 -7.40
C THR A 183 -16.22 15.99 -7.58
N VAL A 184 -16.93 16.88 -8.26
CA VAL A 184 -18.38 16.76 -8.46
C VAL A 184 -18.77 16.58 -9.91
N ALA A 185 -17.95 17.01 -10.87
CA ALA A 185 -18.17 16.80 -12.28
C ALA A 185 -16.85 16.72 -13.04
N VAL A 186 -16.86 15.94 -14.12
CA VAL A 186 -15.77 15.85 -15.10
C VAL A 186 -16.38 15.88 -16.50
N GLU A 187 -15.94 16.81 -17.33
CA GLU A 187 -16.32 16.91 -18.73
C GLU A 187 -15.10 16.62 -19.63
N ALA A 188 -15.21 15.61 -20.48
CA ALA A 188 -14.19 15.33 -21.49
C ALA A 188 -14.34 16.29 -22.68
N LYS A 189 -13.32 17.12 -22.90
CA LYS A 189 -13.22 18.08 -24.01
C LYS A 189 -12.03 17.76 -24.90
N PRO A 190 -12.01 18.26 -26.14
CA PRO A 190 -10.85 18.06 -27.03
C PRO A 190 -9.54 18.56 -26.40
N GLU A 191 -9.58 19.70 -25.73
CA GLU A 191 -8.43 20.37 -25.11
C GLU A 191 -7.98 19.74 -23.77
N GLY A 192 -8.81 18.93 -23.13
CA GLY A 192 -8.49 18.32 -21.84
C GLY A 192 -9.74 17.88 -21.05
N LEU A 193 -9.54 17.51 -19.80
CA LEU A 193 -10.56 17.08 -18.87
C LEU A 193 -10.91 18.28 -17.96
N LEU A 194 -12.12 18.85 -18.12
CA LEU A 194 -12.58 19.96 -17.31
C LEU A 194 -13.24 19.41 -16.03
N VAL A 195 -12.71 19.80 -14.87
CA VAL A 195 -13.11 19.27 -13.56
C VAL A 195 -13.67 20.35 -12.67
N THR A 196 -14.83 20.09 -12.07
CA THR A 196 -15.48 20.94 -11.08
C THR A 196 -15.34 20.34 -9.69
N PHE A 197 -15.06 21.19 -8.72
CA PHE A 197 -14.85 20.81 -7.33
C PHE A 197 -15.84 21.53 -6.40
N GLU A 198 -16.09 20.91 -5.24
CA GLU A 198 -16.81 21.50 -4.11
C GLU A 198 -16.08 21.19 -2.80
N GLY A 199 -16.03 22.14 -1.89
CA GLY A 199 -15.44 21.98 -0.56
C GLY A 199 -14.61 23.18 -0.12
N ASP A 200 -13.97 23.05 1.05
CA ASP A 200 -13.28 24.17 1.73
C ASP A 200 -12.12 24.75 0.90
N ASN A 201 -11.46 23.93 0.10
CA ASN A 201 -10.31 24.32 -0.71
C ASN A 201 -10.55 24.18 -2.23
N ALA A 202 -11.82 24.15 -2.63
CA ALA A 202 -12.19 24.07 -4.03
C ALA A 202 -11.81 25.36 -4.79
N PRO A 203 -11.22 25.26 -6.00
CA PRO A 203 -11.07 26.39 -6.91
C PRO A 203 -12.43 26.98 -7.26
N ALA A 204 -12.48 28.31 -7.40
CA ALA A 204 -13.72 29.00 -7.75
C ALA A 204 -14.24 28.62 -9.16
N GLU A 205 -13.32 28.30 -10.06
CA GLU A 205 -13.63 27.96 -11.45
C GLU A 205 -13.19 26.52 -11.75
N PRO A 206 -13.87 25.82 -12.67
CA PRO A 206 -13.45 24.50 -13.14
C PRO A 206 -12.01 24.51 -13.67
N GLN A 207 -11.26 23.44 -13.41
CA GLN A 207 -9.85 23.31 -13.79
C GLN A 207 -9.67 22.30 -14.93
N LEU A 208 -8.73 22.57 -15.81
CA LEU A 208 -8.42 21.72 -16.98
C LEU A 208 -7.18 20.87 -16.74
N TYR A 209 -7.29 19.56 -16.99
CA TYR A 209 -6.21 18.57 -16.82
C TYR A 209 -5.99 17.76 -18.09
N ASP A 210 -4.75 17.30 -18.31
CA ASP A 210 -4.42 16.40 -19.41
C ASP A 210 -4.76 14.93 -19.07
N MET A 211 -4.73 14.59 -17.79
CA MET A 211 -5.01 13.25 -17.30
C MET A 211 -5.62 13.31 -15.89
N ILE A 212 -6.47 12.35 -15.57
CA ILE A 212 -7.02 12.14 -14.23
C ILE A 212 -6.69 10.72 -13.77
N LEU A 213 -6.15 10.60 -12.56
CA LEU A 213 -6.00 9.33 -11.85
C LEU A 213 -7.11 9.18 -10.81
N GLN A 214 -7.96 8.17 -10.99
CA GLN A 214 -8.93 7.77 -9.96
C GLN A 214 -8.29 6.80 -8.98
N SER A 215 -8.05 7.25 -7.75
CA SER A 215 -7.51 6.45 -6.65
C SER A 215 -8.39 6.55 -5.39
N ALA A 216 -9.71 6.61 -5.59
CA ALA A 216 -10.73 6.77 -4.55
C ALA A 216 -11.05 5.48 -3.77
N GLY A 217 -10.12 4.54 -3.71
CA GLY A 217 -10.24 3.30 -2.97
C GLY A 217 -10.39 2.05 -3.85
N ARG A 218 -10.59 0.90 -3.18
CA ARG A 218 -10.73 -0.41 -3.83
C ARG A 218 -12.00 -1.11 -3.34
N SER A 219 -12.60 -1.91 -4.22
CA SER A 219 -13.79 -2.73 -3.93
C SER A 219 -13.46 -4.21 -4.11
N PRO A 220 -13.75 -5.09 -3.13
CA PRO A 220 -13.50 -6.52 -3.24
C PRO A 220 -14.42 -7.17 -4.28
N ASN A 221 -13.91 -8.20 -4.97
CA ASN A 221 -14.57 -8.82 -6.12
C ASN A 221 -15.56 -9.95 -5.75
N GLY A 222 -15.96 -10.10 -4.50
CA GLY A 222 -16.83 -11.19 -4.04
C GLY A 222 -18.19 -11.27 -4.79
N LYS A 223 -18.72 -10.12 -5.24
CA LYS A 223 -19.97 -10.05 -6.01
C LYS A 223 -19.79 -10.37 -7.50
N LYS A 224 -18.56 -10.61 -7.98
CA LYS A 224 -18.25 -10.79 -9.41
C LYS A 224 -18.01 -12.23 -9.84
N ILE A 225 -18.10 -13.17 -8.92
CA ILE A 225 -17.74 -14.57 -9.12
C ILE A 225 -18.94 -15.51 -9.02
N ALA A 226 -20.17 -14.96 -9.02
CA ALA A 226 -21.42 -15.71 -8.82
C ALA A 226 -21.39 -16.59 -7.53
N ALA A 227 -20.84 -16.06 -6.45
CA ALA A 227 -20.60 -16.77 -5.18
C ALA A 227 -21.88 -17.35 -4.57
N GLU A 228 -23.03 -16.71 -4.79
CA GLU A 228 -24.35 -17.15 -4.33
C GLU A 228 -24.76 -18.52 -4.88
N LYS A 229 -24.30 -18.88 -6.09
CA LYS A 229 -24.56 -20.21 -6.68
C LYS A 229 -23.86 -21.33 -5.93
N ALA A 230 -22.75 -21.02 -5.27
CA ALA A 230 -22.08 -21.97 -4.39
C ALA A 230 -22.55 -21.89 -2.93
N GLY A 231 -23.55 -21.07 -2.63
CA GLY A 231 -24.06 -20.86 -1.27
C GLY A 231 -23.14 -19.99 -0.41
N ILE A 232 -22.17 -19.28 -1.00
CA ILE A 232 -21.23 -18.43 -0.28
C ILE A 232 -21.90 -17.11 0.06
N ALA A 233 -21.83 -16.72 1.33
CA ALA A 233 -22.34 -15.43 1.81
C ALA A 233 -21.35 -14.31 1.44
N VAL A 234 -21.85 -13.31 0.71
CA VAL A 234 -21.11 -12.11 0.34
C VAL A 234 -21.79 -10.90 0.98
N GLY A 235 -21.04 -10.12 1.77
CA GLY A 235 -21.56 -8.91 2.39
C GLY A 235 -21.85 -7.78 1.39
N ASP A 236 -22.55 -6.74 1.84
CA ASP A 236 -22.97 -5.61 0.99
C ASP A 236 -21.82 -4.91 0.26
N ARG A 237 -20.67 -4.83 0.89
CA ARG A 237 -19.44 -4.25 0.34
C ARG A 237 -18.62 -5.21 -0.53
N GLY A 238 -19.08 -6.46 -0.75
CA GLY A 238 -18.39 -7.45 -1.57
C GLY A 238 -17.36 -8.31 -0.83
N PHE A 239 -17.23 -8.18 0.49
CA PHE A 239 -16.38 -9.05 1.31
C PHE A 239 -17.02 -10.41 1.56
N ILE A 240 -16.18 -11.44 1.68
CA ILE A 240 -16.55 -12.79 2.09
C ILE A 240 -16.00 -13.02 3.50
N ALA A 241 -16.88 -13.30 4.46
CA ALA A 241 -16.48 -13.61 5.82
C ALA A 241 -15.81 -14.98 5.89
N VAL A 242 -14.72 -15.07 6.66
CA VAL A 242 -13.97 -16.31 6.89
C VAL A 242 -13.66 -16.48 8.37
N ASP A 243 -13.45 -17.74 8.79
CA ASP A 243 -12.90 -18.06 10.09
C ASP A 243 -11.36 -17.94 10.13
N ARG A 244 -10.73 -18.24 11.25
CA ARG A 244 -9.27 -18.20 11.40
C ARG A 244 -8.52 -19.23 10.55
N GLN A 245 -9.21 -20.20 9.94
CA GLN A 245 -8.67 -21.16 8.98
C GLN A 245 -8.95 -20.73 7.54
N MET A 246 -9.40 -19.50 7.32
CA MET A 246 -9.80 -18.94 6.01
C MET A 246 -11.00 -19.67 5.40
N ARG A 247 -11.80 -20.42 6.16
CA ARG A 247 -13.02 -21.08 5.68
C ARG A 247 -14.15 -20.08 5.55
N THR A 248 -14.88 -20.15 4.46
CA THR A 248 -16.14 -19.43 4.29
C THR A 248 -17.27 -20.15 5.07
N ASN A 249 -18.49 -19.67 4.94
CA ASN A 249 -19.68 -20.40 5.44
C ASN A 249 -19.92 -21.74 4.74
N VAL A 250 -19.23 -22.01 3.62
CA VAL A 250 -19.24 -23.32 2.93
C VAL A 250 -17.94 -24.04 3.27
N PRO A 251 -17.94 -25.14 4.07
CA PRO A 251 -16.77 -25.66 4.77
C PRO A 251 -15.59 -26.10 3.90
N HIS A 252 -15.79 -26.42 2.64
CA HIS A 252 -14.75 -26.83 1.69
C HIS A 252 -14.32 -25.70 0.75
N ILE A 253 -14.87 -24.49 0.94
CA ILE A 253 -14.51 -23.29 0.19
C ILE A 253 -13.89 -22.27 1.13
N PHE A 254 -12.71 -21.81 0.77
CA PHE A 254 -11.88 -20.85 1.50
C PHE A 254 -11.82 -19.54 0.72
N ALA A 255 -11.50 -18.43 1.39
CA ALA A 255 -11.25 -17.15 0.73
C ALA A 255 -10.06 -16.43 1.39
N ILE A 256 -9.29 -15.69 0.59
CA ILE A 256 -8.07 -14.99 1.05
C ILE A 256 -7.92 -13.63 0.37
N GLY A 257 -7.05 -12.80 0.93
CA GLY A 257 -6.62 -11.53 0.35
C GLY A 257 -7.65 -10.41 0.50
N ASP A 258 -7.74 -9.57 -0.52
CA ASP A 258 -8.61 -8.38 -0.51
C ASP A 258 -10.09 -8.71 -0.32
N LEU A 259 -10.49 -9.95 -0.63
CA LEU A 259 -11.86 -10.43 -0.47
C LEU A 259 -12.31 -10.58 0.98
N VAL A 260 -11.39 -10.80 1.92
CA VAL A 260 -11.76 -11.21 3.30
C VAL A 260 -11.68 -10.08 4.30
N GLY A 261 -11.12 -8.93 3.94
CA GLY A 261 -11.08 -7.75 4.82
C GLY A 261 -9.85 -6.87 4.63
N GLN A 262 -9.85 -5.79 5.43
CA GLN A 262 -8.71 -4.89 5.53
C GLN A 262 -7.61 -5.48 6.44
N PRO A 263 -6.34 -5.07 6.25
CA PRO A 263 -5.86 -4.28 5.12
C PRO A 263 -5.78 -5.09 3.81
N MET A 264 -6.01 -4.42 2.67
CA MET A 264 -5.89 -5.04 1.33
C MET A 264 -4.42 -5.03 0.89
N LEU A 265 -3.64 -5.99 1.39
CA LEU A 265 -2.20 -6.07 1.20
C LEU A 265 -1.76 -7.46 0.71
N ALA A 266 -0.88 -7.48 -0.28
CA ALA A 266 -0.41 -8.71 -0.91
C ALA A 266 0.29 -9.66 0.09
N HIS A 267 1.13 -9.12 0.98
CA HIS A 267 1.82 -9.93 1.98
C HIS A 267 0.88 -10.56 3.01
N LYS A 268 -0.23 -9.89 3.39
CA LYS A 268 -1.31 -10.51 4.18
C LYS A 268 -1.89 -11.71 3.44
N ALA A 269 -2.24 -11.53 2.16
CA ALA A 269 -2.84 -12.58 1.33
C ALA A 269 -1.95 -13.81 1.17
N VAL A 270 -0.62 -13.64 1.13
CA VAL A 270 0.34 -14.76 1.08
C VAL A 270 0.24 -15.62 2.34
N HIS A 271 0.25 -15.02 3.53
CA HIS A 271 0.12 -15.75 4.79
C HIS A 271 -1.25 -16.41 4.93
N GLU A 272 -2.32 -15.73 4.57
CA GLU A 272 -3.67 -16.31 4.51
C GLU A 272 -3.73 -17.49 3.53
N GLY A 273 -3.03 -17.41 2.40
CA GLY A 273 -2.94 -18.46 1.40
C GLY A 273 -2.26 -19.73 1.93
N HIS A 274 -1.20 -19.60 2.72
CA HIS A 274 -0.57 -20.73 3.41
C HIS A 274 -1.56 -21.38 4.38
N VAL A 275 -2.20 -20.61 5.25
CA VAL A 275 -3.19 -21.12 6.20
C VAL A 275 -4.35 -21.82 5.48
N ALA A 276 -4.92 -21.21 4.43
CA ALA A 276 -6.00 -21.80 3.65
C ALA A 276 -5.60 -23.14 3.01
N ALA A 277 -4.39 -23.20 2.42
CA ALA A 277 -3.89 -24.43 1.79
C ALA A 277 -3.65 -25.55 2.81
N GLU A 278 -3.04 -25.24 3.94
CA GLU A 278 -2.78 -26.18 5.03
C GLU A 278 -4.09 -26.68 5.67
N ALA A 279 -5.03 -25.78 5.93
CA ALA A 279 -6.35 -26.13 6.45
C ALA A 279 -7.14 -26.96 5.42
N ALA A 280 -7.06 -26.66 4.14
CA ALA A 280 -7.63 -27.45 3.06
C ALA A 280 -7.02 -28.84 3.00
N ALA A 281 -5.74 -29.01 3.30
CA ALA A 281 -5.05 -30.30 3.42
C ALA A 281 -5.36 -31.04 4.73
N GLY A 282 -6.19 -30.47 5.64
CA GLY A 282 -6.58 -31.09 6.91
C GLY A 282 -5.64 -30.81 8.07
N GLN A 283 -4.68 -29.89 7.90
CA GLN A 283 -3.78 -29.48 8.98
C GLN A 283 -4.46 -28.49 9.94
N LYS A 284 -3.97 -28.42 11.17
CA LYS A 284 -4.40 -27.44 12.17
C LYS A 284 -3.59 -26.15 12.01
N SER A 285 -3.90 -25.36 11.00
CA SER A 285 -3.29 -24.07 10.75
C SER A 285 -4.31 -22.95 10.96
N PHE A 286 -3.87 -21.83 11.50
CA PHE A 286 -4.72 -20.68 11.83
C PHE A 286 -4.01 -19.38 11.50
N PHE A 287 -4.75 -18.42 10.95
CA PHE A 287 -4.26 -17.06 10.78
C PHE A 287 -4.37 -16.32 12.11
N ASP A 288 -3.25 -16.08 12.75
CA ASP A 288 -3.13 -15.46 14.07
C ASP A 288 -2.02 -14.41 14.16
N ALA A 289 -1.65 -13.82 13.02
CA ALA A 289 -0.70 -12.73 12.95
C ALA A 289 -1.11 -11.60 13.91
N LYS A 290 -0.19 -11.16 14.78
CA LYS A 290 -0.40 -10.05 15.69
C LYS A 290 -0.27 -8.70 15.02
N VAL A 291 0.49 -8.66 13.92
CA VAL A 291 0.79 -7.43 13.20
C VAL A 291 0.85 -7.67 11.69
N ILE A 292 0.37 -6.70 10.93
CA ILE A 292 0.50 -6.65 9.48
C ILE A 292 1.05 -5.27 9.15
N PRO A 293 2.31 -5.16 8.69
CA PRO A 293 2.91 -3.86 8.40
C PRO A 293 2.28 -3.22 7.15
N GLY A 294 2.20 -1.90 7.15
CA GLY A 294 1.83 -1.09 6.00
C GLY A 294 3.00 -0.23 5.53
N VAL A 295 3.10 0.01 4.24
CA VAL A 295 4.12 0.88 3.63
C VAL A 295 3.48 1.71 2.52
N ALA A 296 3.76 3.02 2.53
CA ALA A 296 3.58 3.91 1.40
C ALA A 296 4.95 4.10 0.73
N TYR A 297 5.07 3.61 -0.50
CA TYR A 297 6.31 3.69 -1.31
C TYR A 297 6.43 5.05 -2.01
N THR A 298 6.30 6.08 -1.22
CA THR A 298 6.50 7.49 -1.63
C THR A 298 7.95 7.91 -1.39
N ASP A 299 8.27 9.18 -1.56
CA ASP A 299 9.56 9.76 -1.20
C ASP A 299 9.33 10.97 -0.28
N PRO A 300 9.74 10.89 1.03
CA PRO A 300 10.25 9.70 1.74
C PRO A 300 9.18 8.60 1.87
N GLU A 301 9.61 7.36 2.12
CA GLU A 301 8.71 6.27 2.46
C GLU A 301 8.08 6.50 3.83
N VAL A 302 6.84 6.03 4.01
CA VAL A 302 6.16 6.00 5.30
C VAL A 302 5.75 4.57 5.60
N ALA A 303 6.30 3.98 6.66
CA ALA A 303 6.01 2.62 7.07
C ALA A 303 5.51 2.56 8.51
N TRP A 304 4.59 1.64 8.80
CA TRP A 304 4.03 1.47 10.14
C TRP A 304 3.65 0.01 10.39
N ALA A 305 3.62 -0.36 11.66
CA ALA A 305 3.24 -1.70 12.11
C ALA A 305 2.54 -1.62 13.47
N GLY A 306 1.55 -2.46 13.71
CA GLY A 306 0.79 -2.53 14.95
C GLY A 306 -0.13 -1.33 15.18
N LEU A 307 -0.36 -0.97 16.43
CA LEU A 307 -1.26 0.12 16.81
C LEU A 307 -0.63 1.49 16.57
N THR A 308 -1.40 2.39 16.02
CA THR A 308 -1.10 3.83 16.04
C THR A 308 -1.45 4.43 17.40
N GLU A 309 -0.89 5.59 17.74
CA GLU A 309 -1.28 6.34 18.95
C GLU A 309 -2.78 6.66 18.95
N ALA A 310 -3.35 6.97 17.77
CA ALA A 310 -4.76 7.28 17.64
C ALA A 310 -5.65 6.04 17.91
N GLU A 311 -5.27 4.87 17.40
CA GLU A 311 -5.98 3.61 17.66
C GLU A 311 -5.85 3.16 19.11
N ALA A 312 -4.65 3.27 19.70
CA ALA A 312 -4.45 2.98 21.12
C ALA A 312 -5.36 3.85 21.99
N LYS A 313 -5.41 5.14 21.73
CA LYS A 313 -6.31 6.08 22.42
C LYS A 313 -7.79 5.70 22.25
N ALA A 314 -8.20 5.36 21.05
CA ALA A 314 -9.58 4.96 20.76
C ALA A 314 -9.99 3.67 21.50
N GLN A 315 -9.03 2.75 21.70
CA GLN A 315 -9.21 1.49 22.44
C GLN A 315 -9.02 1.63 23.95
N GLY A 316 -8.65 2.83 24.45
CA GLY A 316 -8.39 3.06 25.88
C GLY A 316 -7.07 2.46 26.37
N ILE A 317 -6.17 2.07 25.47
CA ILE A 317 -4.85 1.54 25.77
C ILE A 317 -3.93 2.72 26.09
N LYS A 318 -3.30 2.72 27.26
CA LYS A 318 -2.29 3.73 27.61
C LYS A 318 -0.96 3.35 26.98
N VAL A 319 -0.40 4.26 26.22
CA VAL A 319 0.87 4.03 25.53
C VAL A 319 1.84 5.17 25.78
N SER A 320 3.11 4.83 25.77
CA SER A 320 4.24 5.77 25.76
C SER A 320 5.10 5.51 24.53
N VAL A 321 5.79 6.57 24.07
CA VAL A 321 6.47 6.58 22.76
C VAL A 321 7.96 6.87 22.93
N GLY A 322 8.79 6.01 22.33
CA GLY A 322 10.20 6.28 22.05
C GLY A 322 10.36 6.79 20.62
N LYS A 323 11.01 7.93 20.43
CA LYS A 323 11.16 8.55 19.10
C LYS A 323 12.59 9.02 18.88
N PHE A 324 13.23 8.48 17.85
CA PHE A 324 14.59 8.86 17.47
C PHE A 324 14.58 9.63 16.13
N PRO A 325 14.95 10.91 16.10
CA PRO A 325 15.02 11.71 14.88
C PRO A 325 16.24 11.31 14.04
N TRP A 326 16.08 11.16 12.75
CA TRP A 326 17.17 10.78 11.85
C TRP A 326 18.22 11.88 11.67
N ALA A 327 17.89 13.12 12.01
CA ALA A 327 18.86 14.22 12.09
C ALA A 327 19.99 13.95 13.12
N ALA A 328 19.84 12.94 13.99
CA ALA A 328 20.88 12.45 14.90
C ALA A 328 21.50 11.12 14.41
N SER A 329 21.06 10.55 13.28
CA SER A 329 21.62 9.32 12.73
C SER A 329 22.82 9.61 11.83
N GLY A 330 23.98 9.07 12.17
CA GLY A 330 25.19 9.21 11.34
C GLY A 330 25.02 8.71 9.92
N ARG A 331 24.26 7.63 9.71
CA ARG A 331 23.97 7.10 8.36
C ARG A 331 23.02 8.01 7.59
N ALA A 332 21.95 8.50 8.19
CA ALA A 332 20.99 9.38 7.54
C ALA A 332 21.65 10.71 7.11
N ILE A 333 22.45 11.29 8.00
CA ILE A 333 23.26 12.51 7.73
C ILE A 333 24.24 12.25 6.56
N ALA A 334 24.97 11.14 6.60
CA ALA A 334 25.94 10.81 5.54
C ALA A 334 25.27 10.58 4.17
N ASN A 335 24.04 10.09 4.16
CA ASN A 335 23.24 9.92 2.95
C ASN A 335 22.60 11.23 2.45
N GLY A 336 22.63 12.31 3.23
CA GLY A 336 21.90 13.56 2.94
C GLY A 336 20.38 13.41 3.01
N ARG A 337 19.88 12.42 3.76
CA ARG A 337 18.45 12.08 3.89
C ARG A 337 18.10 11.85 5.37
N ASP A 338 18.13 12.94 6.14
CA ASP A 338 17.95 12.95 7.59
C ASP A 338 16.59 13.54 8.05
N GLU A 339 15.68 13.71 7.10
CA GLU A 339 14.38 14.35 7.31
C GLU A 339 13.39 13.56 8.16
N GLY A 340 13.67 12.30 8.47
CA GLY A 340 12.74 11.37 9.07
C GLY A 340 12.93 11.11 10.55
N PHE A 341 12.26 10.09 11.02
CA PHE A 341 12.43 9.53 12.37
C PHE A 341 11.91 8.09 12.44
N THR A 342 12.35 7.39 13.49
CA THR A 342 11.82 6.10 13.93
C THR A 342 11.06 6.29 15.23
N LYS A 343 9.85 5.72 15.31
CA LYS A 343 8.96 5.76 16.48
C LYS A 343 8.56 4.36 16.89
N LEU A 344 8.68 4.04 18.17
CA LEU A 344 8.18 2.83 18.80
C LEU A 344 7.12 3.18 19.83
N ILE A 345 6.05 2.40 19.89
CA ILE A 345 4.90 2.60 20.80
C ILE A 345 4.83 1.40 21.73
N PHE A 346 4.90 1.68 23.02
CA PHE A 346 4.87 0.68 24.07
C PHE A 346 3.62 0.83 24.94
N ASP A 347 2.99 -0.27 25.28
CA ASP A 347 1.89 -0.34 26.25
C ASP A 347 2.45 -0.09 27.66
N GLU A 348 1.83 0.85 28.41
CA GLU A 348 2.33 1.26 29.74
C GLU A 348 2.15 0.18 30.81
N ASP A 349 1.15 -0.69 30.67
CA ASP A 349 0.85 -1.72 31.66
C ASP A 349 1.73 -2.96 31.47
N SER A 350 1.89 -3.43 30.24
CA SER A 350 2.68 -4.62 29.89
C SER A 350 4.14 -4.34 29.58
N HIS A 351 4.51 -3.09 29.32
CA HIS A 351 5.80 -2.65 28.78
C HIS A 351 6.19 -3.31 27.44
N ARG A 352 5.20 -3.90 26.72
CA ARG A 352 5.47 -4.54 25.42
C ARG A 352 5.28 -3.55 24.29
N ILE A 353 6.07 -3.74 23.23
CA ILE A 353 5.86 -3.01 21.99
C ILE A 353 4.53 -3.42 21.38
N VAL A 354 3.70 -2.44 21.04
CA VAL A 354 2.37 -2.64 20.46
C VAL A 354 2.23 -1.96 19.09
N GLY A 355 3.16 -1.08 18.75
CA GLY A 355 3.14 -0.38 17.48
C GLY A 355 4.44 0.36 17.19
N GLY A 356 4.53 0.91 16.00
CA GLY A 356 5.63 1.78 15.61
C GLY A 356 5.49 2.26 14.17
N GLY A 357 6.34 3.23 13.82
CA GLY A 357 6.36 3.80 12.49
C GLY A 357 7.69 4.43 12.16
N ILE A 358 8.01 4.44 10.90
CA ILE A 358 9.25 4.99 10.36
C ILE A 358 8.89 5.86 9.16
N VAL A 359 9.45 7.04 9.09
CA VAL A 359 9.39 7.90 7.90
C VAL A 359 10.80 8.27 7.48
N GLY A 360 11.14 8.00 6.24
CA GLY A 360 12.47 8.24 5.67
C GLY A 360 12.78 7.27 4.54
N THR A 361 14.00 7.34 4.02
CA THR A 361 14.46 6.40 2.98
C THR A 361 14.54 4.98 3.55
N HIS A 362 14.08 3.97 2.77
CA HIS A 362 14.09 2.57 3.16
C HIS A 362 13.25 2.24 4.42
N ALA A 363 12.27 3.08 4.77
CA ALA A 363 11.38 2.80 5.89
C ALA A 363 10.64 1.46 5.73
N GLY A 364 10.30 1.09 4.49
CA GLY A 364 9.67 -0.18 4.15
C GLY A 364 10.54 -1.40 4.44
N ASP A 365 11.86 -1.30 4.27
CA ASP A 365 12.79 -2.37 4.64
C ASP A 365 12.98 -2.46 6.16
N LEU A 366 13.02 -1.31 6.83
CA LEU A 366 13.28 -1.22 8.27
C LEU A 366 12.10 -1.64 9.15
N ILE A 367 10.86 -1.43 8.69
CA ILE A 367 9.65 -1.72 9.48
C ILE A 367 9.52 -3.21 9.85
N SER A 368 10.21 -4.09 9.14
CA SER A 368 10.19 -5.52 9.40
C SER A 368 10.76 -5.88 10.77
N GLU A 369 11.74 -5.13 11.28
CA GLU A 369 12.28 -5.31 12.64
C GLU A 369 11.23 -4.93 13.70
N VAL A 370 10.53 -3.81 13.50
CA VAL A 370 9.43 -3.38 14.37
C VAL A 370 8.30 -4.43 14.37
N ALA A 371 7.93 -4.94 13.19
CA ALA A 371 6.93 -6.00 13.08
C ALA A 371 7.36 -7.27 13.81
N LEU A 372 8.62 -7.68 13.69
CA LEU A 372 9.18 -8.85 14.40
C LEU A 372 9.14 -8.62 15.91
N ALA A 373 9.53 -7.43 16.39
CA ALA A 373 9.49 -7.11 17.81
C ALA A 373 8.06 -7.20 18.38
N ILE A 374 7.05 -6.71 17.64
CA ILE A 374 5.63 -6.84 18.03
C ILE A 374 5.20 -8.30 18.05
N GLU A 375 5.52 -9.07 17.02
CA GLU A 375 5.15 -10.48 16.90
C GLU A 375 5.73 -11.31 18.06
N MET A 376 6.98 -11.04 18.43
CA MET A 376 7.70 -11.68 19.53
C MET A 376 7.29 -11.14 20.90
N GLY A 377 6.61 -9.99 20.97
CA GLY A 377 6.22 -9.32 22.22
C GLY A 377 7.41 -8.79 23.00
N CYS A 378 8.37 -8.20 22.31
CA CYS A 378 9.57 -7.60 22.93
C CYS A 378 9.21 -6.43 23.85
N ASP A 379 10.04 -6.23 24.86
CA ASP A 379 10.05 -5.00 25.64
C ASP A 379 11.13 -4.01 25.15
N PRO A 380 11.20 -2.78 25.67
CA PRO A 380 12.19 -1.81 25.21
C PRO A 380 13.63 -2.28 25.39
N ALA A 381 13.92 -3.04 26.46
CA ALA A 381 15.27 -3.53 26.74
C ALA A 381 15.69 -4.62 25.71
N ASP A 382 14.77 -5.50 25.30
CA ASP A 382 15.03 -6.50 24.27
C ASP A 382 15.50 -5.82 22.96
N ILE A 383 14.87 -4.70 22.59
CA ILE A 383 15.18 -3.96 21.37
C ILE A 383 16.47 -3.13 21.55
N GLY A 384 16.57 -2.35 22.63
CA GLY A 384 17.68 -1.44 22.89
C GLY A 384 19.02 -2.16 23.16
N LEU A 385 18.99 -3.37 23.76
CA LEU A 385 20.18 -4.19 23.98
C LEU A 385 20.59 -5.03 22.76
N THR A 386 19.75 -5.10 21.71
CA THR A 386 20.12 -5.73 20.47
C THR A 386 21.19 -4.90 19.78
N ILE A 387 22.36 -5.53 19.50
CA ILE A 387 23.47 -4.83 18.85
C ILE A 387 23.15 -4.63 17.37
N HIS A 388 23.01 -3.36 16.96
CA HIS A 388 22.84 -2.98 15.57
C HIS A 388 24.19 -2.64 14.93
N PRO A 389 24.40 -2.94 13.65
CA PRO A 389 25.64 -2.57 12.96
C PRO A 389 25.72 -1.06 12.75
N HIS A 390 26.93 -0.48 12.99
CA HIS A 390 27.21 0.96 12.87
C HIS A 390 28.11 1.26 11.66
N PRO A 391 27.82 2.32 10.82
CA PRO A 391 26.62 3.15 10.85
C PRO A 391 25.52 2.58 9.91
N THR A 392 24.31 2.48 10.40
CA THR A 392 23.15 2.03 9.59
C THR A 392 21.90 2.82 9.95
N LEU A 393 20.86 2.75 9.08
CA LEU A 393 19.53 3.28 9.41
C LEU A 393 18.81 2.40 10.45
N GLY A 394 19.13 1.09 10.49
CA GLY A 394 18.55 0.15 11.46
C GLY A 394 18.82 0.49 12.91
N GLU A 395 19.97 1.12 13.23
CA GLU A 395 20.27 1.60 14.59
C GLU A 395 19.17 2.47 15.17
N SER A 396 18.42 3.19 14.31
CA SER A 396 17.35 4.07 14.74
C SER A 396 16.23 3.35 15.50
N VAL A 397 16.07 2.03 15.29
CA VAL A 397 15.08 1.20 16.01
C VAL A 397 15.55 0.97 17.45
N GLY A 398 16.80 0.53 17.64
CA GLY A 398 17.39 0.39 18.97
C GLY A 398 17.45 1.72 19.72
N MET A 399 17.90 2.79 19.04
CA MET A 399 17.96 4.14 19.64
C MET A 399 16.58 4.68 20.03
N ALA A 400 15.51 4.37 19.29
CA ALA A 400 14.15 4.73 19.68
C ALA A 400 13.70 4.01 20.95
N ALA A 401 14.09 2.75 21.15
CA ALA A 401 13.86 2.02 22.39
C ALA A 401 14.67 2.61 23.55
N GLU A 402 15.95 2.96 23.35
CA GLU A 402 16.77 3.65 24.35
C GLU A 402 16.23 5.03 24.73
N VAL A 403 15.63 5.77 23.76
CA VAL A 403 14.94 7.03 24.05
C VAL A 403 13.77 6.81 24.98
N PHE A 404 12.98 5.75 24.76
CA PHE A 404 11.88 5.39 25.64
C PHE A 404 12.38 5.10 27.06
N GLU A 405 13.46 4.35 27.21
CA GLU A 405 14.10 4.02 28.50
C GLU A 405 14.80 5.22 29.16
N GLY A 406 15.06 6.30 28.39
CA GLY A 406 15.80 7.48 28.87
C GLY A 406 17.31 7.26 29.00
N VAL A 407 17.85 6.28 28.28
CA VAL A 407 19.29 5.90 28.29
C VAL A 407 20.04 6.22 27.01
N CYS A 408 19.33 6.69 25.96
CA CYS A 408 19.93 7.06 24.68
C CYS A 408 20.98 8.17 24.86
N THR A 409 22.21 7.91 24.41
CA THR A 409 23.36 8.85 24.53
C THR A 409 23.50 9.74 23.30
N ASP A 410 22.89 9.41 22.20
CA ASP A 410 22.96 10.11 20.92
C ASP A 410 22.02 11.32 20.82
N LEU A 411 21.20 11.54 21.84
CA LEU A 411 20.34 12.70 21.99
C LEU A 411 20.68 13.50 23.28
N PRO A 412 20.45 14.82 23.28
CA PRO A 412 20.51 15.58 24.50
C PRO A 412 19.60 15.01 25.59
N PRO A 413 19.99 15.03 26.87
CA PRO A 413 19.19 14.51 27.96
C PRO A 413 17.78 15.11 27.95
N MET A 414 16.77 14.27 27.92
CA MET A 414 15.39 14.74 28.03
C MET A 414 15.15 15.39 29.39
N ARG A 415 14.69 16.64 29.41
CA ARG A 415 14.25 17.30 30.63
C ARG A 415 13.09 16.51 31.20
N LYS A 416 13.27 15.88 32.38
CA LYS A 416 12.14 15.28 33.12
C LYS A 416 11.09 16.36 33.31
N LYS A 417 9.90 16.14 32.72
CA LYS A 417 8.74 16.97 33.09
C LYS A 417 8.53 16.79 34.60
N LYS A 418 8.65 17.91 35.35
CA LYS A 418 8.32 17.95 36.77
C LYS A 418 6.83 17.79 36.99
#